data_6fac61317dd2e8f157169b3ea0a4c1b6
#
_entry.id   6fac61317dd2e8f157169b3ea0a4c1b6
#
_cell.length_a   1.000
_cell.length_b   1.000
_cell.length_c   1.000
_cell.angle_alpha   90.00
_cell.angle_beta   90.00
_cell.angle_gamma   90.00
#
_symmetry.space_group_name_H-M   'P 1'
#
loop_
_entity.id
_entity.type
_entity.pdbx_description
1 polymer ?
#
loop_
_entity_poly.entity_id
_entity_poly.type
_entity_poly.pdbx_seq_one_letter_code
_entity_poly.pdbx_strand_id
1 'polypeptide(L)'
;MKLTNLIKIAVPLVLAVGVFAAENGGQSVTVKGYVLDSACAFTKGLKKPVSAECAVACAKAGSPLVILAPNGIIYWPIADTTPSSSQNDKLLAYAGKQVTVSGKVFTRGGSKAIVISKI
;
A
#
# COMPACT_ATOMS: atom_id res chain seq x y z
N MET A 1 -6.56 27.39 -62.65
CA MET A 1 -7.14 27.68 -61.36
C MET A 1 -6.87 26.56 -60.44
N LYS A 2 -5.97 26.74 -59.52
CA LYS A 2 -5.56 25.69 -58.61
C LYS A 2 -6.09 26.01 -57.24
N LEU A 3 -7.01 25.21 -56.79
CA LEU A 3 -7.45 25.19 -55.38
C LEU A 3 -6.40 24.47 -54.59
N THR A 4 -5.60 25.23 -53.89
CA THR A 4 -4.74 24.67 -52.87
C THR A 4 -5.59 24.38 -51.65
N ASN A 5 -5.98 23.14 -51.51
CA ASN A 5 -6.54 22.65 -50.27
C ASN A 5 -5.43 22.63 -49.24
N LEU A 6 -5.37 23.67 -48.44
CA LEU A 6 -4.66 23.67 -47.21
C LEU A 6 -5.43 22.75 -46.24
N ILE A 7 -5.04 21.48 -46.23
CA ILE A 7 -5.46 20.59 -45.19
C ILE A 7 -4.75 21.05 -43.91
N LYS A 8 -5.42 21.85 -43.15
CA LYS A 8 -4.98 22.09 -41.78
C LYS A 8 -5.19 20.82 -41.02
N ILE A 9 -4.15 20.02 -40.94
CA ILE A 9 -4.10 18.92 -40.00
C ILE A 9 -3.97 19.57 -38.63
N ALA A 10 -5.08 19.72 -37.96
CA ALA A 10 -5.07 20.01 -36.54
C ALA A 10 -4.57 18.75 -35.85
N VAL A 11 -3.30 18.72 -35.51
CA VAL A 11 -2.77 17.71 -34.62
C VAL A 11 -3.39 17.98 -33.26
N PRO A 12 -4.26 17.11 -32.74
CA PRO A 12 -4.71 17.28 -31.38
C PRO A 12 -3.49 17.15 -30.50
N LEU A 13 -3.16 18.21 -29.81
CA LEU A 13 -2.19 18.16 -28.75
C LEU A 13 -2.83 17.32 -27.65
N VAL A 14 -2.58 16.03 -27.69
CA VAL A 14 -2.89 15.15 -26.55
C VAL A 14 -1.90 15.53 -25.47
N LEU A 15 -2.31 16.45 -24.63
CA LEU A 15 -1.71 16.60 -23.32
C LEU A 15 -1.99 15.30 -22.59
N ALA A 16 -1.08 14.36 -22.70
CA ALA A 16 -0.99 13.29 -21.77
C ALA A 16 -0.65 13.95 -20.43
N VAL A 17 -1.68 14.32 -19.69
CA VAL A 17 -1.53 14.62 -18.28
C VAL A 17 -1.16 13.30 -17.65
N GLY A 18 0.14 13.02 -17.60
CA GLY A 18 0.65 11.96 -16.79
C GLY A 18 0.21 12.28 -15.37
N VAL A 19 -0.81 11.58 -14.91
CA VAL A 19 -1.10 11.55 -13.48
C VAL A 19 0.10 10.85 -12.87
N PHE A 20 1.11 11.62 -12.53
CA PHE A 20 2.09 11.18 -11.57
C PHE A 20 1.32 11.09 -10.26
N ALA A 21 0.67 9.94 -10.04
CA ALA A 21 0.17 9.58 -8.74
C ALA A 21 1.34 9.80 -7.80
N ALA A 22 1.19 10.76 -6.94
CA ALA A 22 2.26 11.35 -6.19
C ALA A 22 3.04 10.26 -5.46
N GLU A 23 4.20 9.88 -5.96
CA GLU A 23 5.16 9.07 -5.21
C GLU A 23 5.50 9.73 -3.87
N ASN A 24 5.26 11.05 -3.75
CA ASN A 24 5.65 11.86 -2.62
C ASN A 24 4.49 12.36 -1.75
N GLY A 25 3.24 12.22 -2.17
CA GLY A 25 2.11 12.90 -1.53
C GLY A 25 1.21 12.00 -0.68
N GLY A 26 1.39 10.73 -0.73
CA GLY A 26 0.46 9.77 -0.13
C GLY A 26 -0.92 9.79 -0.81
N GLN A 27 -1.45 8.65 -1.12
CA GLN A 27 -2.76 8.48 -1.72
C GLN A 27 -3.72 7.90 -0.71
N SER A 28 -4.88 8.53 -0.53
CA SER A 28 -5.94 8.00 0.33
C SER A 28 -6.50 6.72 -0.26
N VAL A 29 -6.45 5.65 0.50
CA VAL A 29 -6.90 4.32 0.07
C VAL A 29 -7.63 3.60 1.18
N THR A 30 -8.42 2.61 0.79
CA THR A 30 -8.98 1.61 1.68
C THR A 30 -8.44 0.25 1.25
N VAL A 31 -7.81 -0.45 2.17
CA VAL A 31 -7.15 -1.73 1.92
C VAL A 31 -7.81 -2.81 2.76
N LYS A 32 -8.16 -3.91 2.13
CA LYS A 32 -8.61 -5.13 2.81
C LYS A 32 -7.49 -6.15 2.76
N GLY A 33 -7.12 -6.70 3.91
CA GLY A 33 -6.03 -7.67 3.98
C GLY A 33 -5.88 -8.32 5.34
N TYR A 34 -4.96 -9.27 5.41
CA TYR A 34 -4.62 -9.96 6.65
C TYR A 34 -3.50 -9.23 7.39
N VAL A 35 -3.62 -9.15 8.70
CA VAL A 35 -2.55 -8.64 9.56
C VAL A 35 -1.62 -9.79 9.90
N LEU A 36 -0.41 -9.73 9.41
CA LEU A 36 0.62 -10.76 9.59
C LEU A 36 1.92 -10.12 10.05
N ASP A 37 2.79 -10.90 10.69
CA ASP A 37 4.15 -10.41 10.85
C ASP A 37 4.91 -10.43 9.53
N SER A 38 5.82 -9.50 9.36
CA SER A 38 6.52 -9.30 8.10
C SER A 38 7.34 -10.51 7.65
N ALA A 39 8.01 -11.18 8.58
CA ALA A 39 8.82 -12.36 8.24
C ALA A 39 7.95 -13.50 7.71
N CYS A 40 6.83 -13.80 8.35
CA CYS A 40 5.89 -14.81 7.88
C CYS A 40 5.23 -14.43 6.56
N ALA A 41 4.92 -13.15 6.35
CA ALA A 41 4.37 -12.68 5.09
C ALA A 41 5.28 -13.00 3.90
N PHE A 42 6.59 -12.91 4.09
CA PHE A 42 7.57 -13.25 3.04
C PHE A 42 7.92 -14.74 2.97
N THR A 43 8.03 -15.41 4.11
CA THR A 43 8.61 -16.78 4.16
C THR A 43 7.59 -17.88 4.09
N LYS A 44 6.33 -17.64 4.46
CA LYS A 44 5.28 -18.68 4.50
C LYS A 44 4.39 -18.71 3.25
N GLY A 45 4.73 -17.96 2.24
CA GLY A 45 3.93 -17.83 1.04
C GLY A 45 2.72 -16.91 1.23
N LEU A 46 2.54 -16.01 0.31
CA LEU A 46 1.57 -14.91 0.38
C LEU A 46 0.10 -15.34 0.22
N LYS A 47 -0.24 -16.61 0.33
CA LYS A 47 -1.61 -17.09 0.10
C LYS A 47 -2.29 -17.66 1.34
N LYS A 48 -1.55 -17.83 2.42
CA LYS A 48 -2.12 -18.43 3.63
C LYS A 48 -2.02 -17.47 4.80
N PRO A 49 -3.13 -17.21 5.51
CA PRO A 49 -3.06 -16.51 6.77
C PRO A 49 -2.23 -17.37 7.75
N VAL A 50 -1.30 -16.72 8.43
CA VAL A 50 -0.58 -17.35 9.55
C VAL A 50 -1.53 -17.44 10.74
N SER A 51 -1.28 -18.35 11.65
CA SER A 51 -2.06 -18.43 12.88
C SER A 51 -1.97 -17.11 13.66
N ALA A 52 -3.07 -16.69 14.27
CA ALA A 52 -3.11 -15.49 15.09
C ALA A 52 -2.07 -15.55 16.22
N GLU A 53 -1.88 -16.72 16.83
CA GLU A 53 -0.90 -16.95 17.91
C GLU A 53 0.52 -16.68 17.42
N CYS A 54 0.88 -17.17 16.24
CA CYS A 54 2.18 -16.93 15.65
C CYS A 54 2.42 -15.45 15.35
N ALA A 55 1.43 -14.79 14.76
CA ALA A 55 1.51 -13.35 14.44
C ALA A 55 1.67 -12.51 15.72
N VAL A 56 0.94 -12.81 16.76
CA VAL A 56 1.04 -12.13 18.06
C VAL A 56 2.42 -12.34 18.68
N ALA A 57 2.90 -13.59 18.72
CA ALA A 57 4.20 -13.90 19.31
C ALA A 57 5.33 -13.17 18.58
N CYS A 58 5.31 -13.17 17.26
CA CYS A 58 6.31 -12.46 16.45
C CYS A 58 6.25 -10.94 16.66
N ALA A 59 5.05 -10.38 16.73
CA ALA A 59 4.87 -8.95 16.97
C ALA A 59 5.38 -8.53 18.35
N LYS A 60 5.14 -9.33 19.37
CA LYS A 60 5.65 -9.10 20.73
C LYS A 60 7.17 -9.20 20.80
N ALA A 61 7.76 -10.01 19.95
CA ALA A 61 9.21 -10.11 19.83
C ALA A 61 9.86 -8.97 19.02
N GLY A 62 9.04 -8.05 18.48
CA GLY A 62 9.50 -6.87 17.76
C GLY A 62 9.39 -6.96 16.23
N SER A 63 8.88 -8.07 15.69
CA SER A 63 8.65 -8.19 14.25
C SER A 63 7.51 -7.24 13.81
N PRO A 64 7.72 -6.42 12.77
CA PRO A 64 6.67 -5.52 12.31
C PRO A 64 5.45 -6.28 11.78
N LEU A 65 4.26 -5.88 12.19
CA LEU A 65 3.02 -6.33 11.57
C LEU A 65 2.80 -5.58 10.25
N VAL A 66 2.41 -6.31 9.24
CA VAL A 66 2.09 -5.80 7.91
C VAL A 66 0.67 -6.19 7.51
N ILE A 67 0.15 -5.55 6.47
CA ILE A 67 -1.15 -5.89 5.90
C ILE A 67 -0.92 -6.53 4.54
N LEU A 68 -1.32 -7.78 4.41
CA LEU A 68 -1.23 -8.55 3.19
C LEU A 68 -2.58 -8.55 2.47
N ALA A 69 -2.64 -7.83 1.35
CA ALA A 69 -3.83 -7.79 0.51
C ALA A 69 -3.96 -9.06 -0.35
N PRO A 70 -5.19 -9.41 -0.82
CA PRO A 70 -5.42 -10.62 -1.61
C PRO A 70 -4.61 -10.69 -2.91
N ASN A 71 -4.24 -9.55 -3.47
CA ASN A 71 -3.40 -9.44 -4.67
C ASN A 71 -1.90 -9.66 -4.41
N GLY A 72 -1.51 -9.97 -3.17
CA GLY A 72 -0.13 -10.18 -2.78
C GLY A 72 0.64 -8.91 -2.40
N ILE A 73 0.02 -7.75 -2.49
CA ILE A 73 0.66 -6.50 -2.08
C ILE A 73 0.79 -6.48 -0.56
N ILE A 74 1.97 -6.15 -0.08
CA ILE A 74 2.27 -5.95 1.33
C ILE A 74 2.31 -4.46 1.61
N TYR A 75 1.50 -4.02 2.57
CA TYR A 75 1.50 -2.66 3.07
C TYR A 75 2.19 -2.62 4.43
N TRP A 76 3.20 -1.76 4.53
CA TRP A 76 3.97 -1.55 5.74
C TRP A 76 3.38 -0.40 6.55
N PRO A 77 2.76 -0.66 7.69
CA PRO A 77 2.29 0.42 8.55
C PRO A 77 3.43 1.27 9.08
N ILE A 78 3.30 2.56 8.93
CA ILE A 78 4.26 3.55 9.43
C ILE A 78 3.52 4.66 10.16
N ALA A 79 4.24 5.38 11.01
CA ALA A 79 3.77 6.64 11.55
C ALA A 79 3.92 7.75 10.50
N ASP A 80 3.20 8.82 10.66
CA ASP A 80 3.24 10.00 9.80
C ASP A 80 4.36 10.98 10.22
N THR A 81 5.16 10.58 11.18
CA THR A 81 6.29 11.36 11.71
C THR A 81 7.60 10.57 11.61
N THR A 82 8.71 11.27 11.62
CA THR A 82 10.04 10.66 11.66
C THR A 82 10.77 11.04 12.95
N PRO A 83 11.38 10.07 13.65
CA PRO A 83 11.35 8.63 13.35
C PRO A 83 9.95 8.02 13.48
N SER A 84 9.66 7.03 12.65
CA SER A 84 8.40 6.31 12.73
C SER A 84 8.39 5.38 13.94
N SER A 85 7.39 5.52 14.79
CA SER A 85 7.16 4.57 15.88
C SER A 85 6.57 3.26 15.34
N SER A 86 6.77 2.15 16.07
CA SER A 86 6.12 0.88 15.74
C SER A 86 4.61 1.03 15.74
N GLN A 87 3.96 0.44 14.76
CA GLN A 87 2.50 0.42 14.66
C GLN A 87 1.91 -0.91 15.16
N ASN A 88 2.73 -1.77 15.75
CA ASN A 88 2.28 -3.08 16.23
C ASN A 88 1.16 -2.99 17.25
N ASP A 89 1.20 -2.03 18.16
CA ASP A 89 0.18 -1.89 19.20
C ASP A 89 -1.22 -1.65 18.62
N LYS A 90 -1.30 -0.92 17.52
CA LYS A 90 -2.58 -0.66 16.83
C LYS A 90 -3.13 -1.89 16.13
N LEU A 91 -2.27 -2.82 15.75
CA LEU A 91 -2.61 -3.96 14.91
C LEU A 91 -2.65 -5.27 15.68
N LEU A 92 -2.12 -5.32 16.90
CA LEU A 92 -1.95 -6.56 17.66
C LEU A 92 -3.26 -7.31 17.87
N ALA A 93 -4.35 -6.60 18.14
CA ALA A 93 -5.68 -7.21 18.32
C ALA A 93 -6.21 -7.87 17.03
N TYR A 94 -5.67 -7.50 15.89
CA TYR A 94 -6.08 -8.00 14.58
C TYR A 94 -5.11 -9.01 13.98
N ALA A 95 -4.06 -9.37 14.71
CA ALA A 95 -3.03 -10.27 14.22
C ALA A 95 -3.61 -11.60 13.75
N GLY A 96 -3.29 -12.01 12.53
CA GLY A 96 -3.82 -13.20 11.89
C GLY A 96 -5.25 -13.06 11.36
N LYS A 97 -5.85 -11.88 11.48
CA LYS A 97 -7.23 -11.61 11.05
C LYS A 97 -7.25 -10.73 9.81
N GLN A 98 -8.35 -10.83 9.06
CA GLN A 98 -8.63 -9.91 7.98
C GLN A 98 -9.19 -8.60 8.52
N VAL A 99 -8.68 -7.49 8.03
CA VAL A 99 -9.13 -6.13 8.39
C VAL A 99 -9.38 -5.31 7.14
N THR A 100 -10.15 -4.27 7.30
CA THR A 100 -10.27 -3.18 6.33
C THR A 100 -9.69 -1.93 6.97
N VAL A 101 -8.62 -1.42 6.40
CA VAL A 101 -7.95 -0.22 6.89
C VAL A 101 -8.05 0.90 5.89
N SER A 102 -8.22 2.11 6.39
CA SER A 102 -8.14 3.33 5.60
C SER A 102 -6.93 4.13 6.02
N GLY A 103 -6.28 4.75 5.08
CA GLY A 103 -5.10 5.55 5.35
C GLY A 103 -4.49 6.13 4.10
N LYS A 104 -3.30 6.70 4.25
CA LYS A 104 -2.50 7.20 3.14
C LYS A 104 -1.42 6.20 2.79
N VAL A 105 -1.35 5.82 1.52
CA VAL A 105 -0.32 4.93 0.99
C VAL A 105 0.73 5.72 0.25
N PHE A 106 1.98 5.46 0.58
CA PHE A 106 3.15 5.99 -0.09
C PHE A 106 3.84 4.83 -0.82
N THR A 107 4.16 5.04 -2.09
CA THR A 107 4.85 4.03 -2.90
C THR A 107 6.24 4.53 -3.25
N ARG A 108 7.26 3.71 -2.97
CA ARG A 108 8.66 4.01 -3.28
C ARG A 108 9.40 2.73 -3.65
N GLY A 109 10.09 2.73 -4.79
CA GLY A 109 10.92 1.61 -5.18
C GLY A 109 10.21 0.26 -5.18
N GLY A 110 8.92 0.23 -5.51
CA GLY A 110 8.09 -0.98 -5.44
C GLY A 110 7.56 -1.32 -4.05
N SER A 111 7.96 -0.62 -3.01
CA SER A 111 7.46 -0.82 -1.65
C SER A 111 6.27 0.09 -1.36
N LYS A 112 5.35 -0.38 -0.57
CA LYS A 112 4.17 0.38 -0.15
C LYS A 112 4.12 0.50 1.37
N ALA A 113 4.11 1.75 1.84
CA ALA A 113 3.89 2.08 3.24
C ALA A 113 2.51 2.68 3.43
N ILE A 114 1.90 2.46 4.57
CA ILE A 114 0.58 3.01 4.89
C ILE A 114 0.59 3.71 6.25
N VAL A 115 0.09 4.93 6.25
CA VAL A 115 -0.25 5.65 7.48
C VAL A 115 -1.72 5.39 7.75
N ILE A 116 -2.01 4.55 8.73
CA ILE A 116 -3.37 4.11 9.03
C ILE A 116 -4.11 5.21 9.78
N SER A 117 -5.27 5.60 9.27
CA SER A 117 -6.18 6.55 9.91
C SER A 117 -7.37 5.86 10.59
N LYS A 118 -7.76 4.70 10.10
CA LYS A 118 -8.92 3.95 10.60
C LYS A 118 -8.76 2.46 10.32
N ILE A 119 -9.19 1.65 11.27
CA ILE A 119 -9.31 0.19 11.14
C ILE A 119 -10.77 -0.19 11.34
#